data_756a5b602bd6d32123666b51ef5595a4
#
_entry.id   756a5b602bd6d32123666b51ef5595a4
#
_cell.length_a   1.000
_cell.length_b   1.000
_cell.length_c   1.000
_cell.angle_alpha   90.00
_cell.angle_beta   90.00
_cell.angle_gamma   90.00
#
_symmetry.space_group_name_H-M   'P 1'
#
loop_
_entity.id
_entity.type
_entity.pdbx_description
1 polymer ?
#
loop_
_entity_poly.entity_id
_entity_poly.type
_entity_poly.pdbx_seq_one_letter_code
_entity_poly.pdbx_strand_id
1 'polypeptide(L)'
;MIRACVLRGGPSSEYHVSLETGKMVLANLPLRYRPVDILISRNGAWHENGLPKTPEKIFRSVDVVFNALHGQFGEDGTVQALMDRHHVRYTGSGRVPSALAMQKHLARERFAKAGIAVPRTIVVHGNENAEEAARRAVRSLHPPWIVKPAAAGSSVGLAKIGMPSALANAIATAREHGSIVLVEEYIRGRELTCGVLEQFRNERHYALPAVEIVPKNPERLFDFSAKYDGKTR
;
A
#
# COMPACT_ATOMS: atom_id res chain seq x y z
N MET A 1 22.05 -24.07 0.14
CA MET A 1 21.90 -22.60 0.07
C MET A 1 20.46 -22.32 -0.33
N ILE A 2 19.72 -21.50 0.41
CA ILE A 2 18.30 -21.19 0.17
C ILE A 2 18.19 -20.26 -1.03
N ARG A 3 17.42 -20.64 -2.04
CA ARG A 3 17.16 -19.82 -3.23
C ARG A 3 16.05 -18.80 -2.92
N ALA A 4 16.43 -17.56 -2.72
CA ALA A 4 15.50 -16.46 -2.40
C ALA A 4 15.20 -15.63 -3.65
N CYS A 5 13.97 -15.74 -4.13
CA CYS A 5 13.46 -14.90 -5.20
C CYS A 5 13.14 -13.50 -4.65
N VAL A 6 13.57 -12.45 -5.32
CA VAL A 6 13.15 -11.07 -5.02
C VAL A 6 12.30 -10.57 -6.18
N LEU A 7 10.99 -10.37 -5.93
CA LEU A 7 10.07 -9.79 -6.90
C LEU A 7 10.14 -8.27 -6.81
N ARG A 8 10.40 -7.60 -7.92
CA ARG A 8 10.44 -6.13 -8.00
C ARG A 8 9.86 -5.59 -9.30
N GLY A 9 9.49 -4.32 -9.30
CA GLY A 9 8.81 -3.65 -10.40
C GLY A 9 7.28 -3.73 -10.25
N GLY A 10 6.59 -4.36 -11.18
CA GLY A 10 5.14 -4.57 -11.18
C GLY A 10 4.34 -3.50 -11.91
N PRO A 11 3.04 -3.72 -12.15
CA PRO A 11 2.21 -2.82 -12.96
C PRO A 11 1.72 -1.57 -12.20
N SER A 12 2.02 -1.43 -10.91
CA SER A 12 1.52 -0.32 -10.10
C SER A 12 2.20 1.02 -10.39
N SER A 13 1.59 2.11 -9.92
CA SER A 13 2.20 3.45 -9.92
C SER A 13 3.49 3.52 -9.11
N GLU A 14 3.71 2.59 -8.18
CA GLU A 14 4.88 2.49 -7.30
C GLU A 14 6.02 1.64 -7.89
N TYR A 15 6.04 1.42 -9.21
CA TYR A 15 7.05 0.63 -9.92
C TYR A 15 8.50 1.00 -9.55
N HIS A 16 8.83 2.29 -9.54
CA HIS A 16 10.18 2.75 -9.22
C HIS A 16 10.54 2.53 -7.74
N VAL A 17 9.59 2.68 -6.84
CA VAL A 17 9.77 2.37 -5.42
C VAL A 17 10.09 0.89 -5.22
N SER A 18 9.36 0.03 -5.92
CA SER A 18 9.59 -1.41 -5.92
C SER A 18 10.96 -1.79 -6.47
N LEU A 19 11.45 -1.11 -7.50
CA LEU A 19 12.80 -1.34 -8.02
C LEU A 19 13.88 -1.02 -6.97
N GLU A 20 13.76 0.10 -6.27
CA GLU A 20 14.71 0.49 -5.22
C GLU A 20 14.63 -0.45 -4.00
N THR A 21 13.42 -0.82 -3.57
CA THR A 21 13.25 -1.81 -2.49
C THR A 21 13.91 -3.14 -2.87
N GLY A 22 13.63 -3.65 -4.06
CA GLY A 22 14.22 -4.91 -4.53
C GLY A 22 15.74 -4.84 -4.65
N LYS A 23 16.29 -3.74 -5.13
CA LYS A 23 17.74 -3.49 -5.20
C LYS A 23 18.38 -3.53 -3.80
N MET A 24 17.77 -2.86 -2.83
CA MET A 24 18.25 -2.87 -1.44
C MET A 24 18.22 -4.27 -0.83
N VAL A 25 17.17 -5.04 -1.09
CA VAL A 25 17.08 -6.43 -0.62
C VAL A 25 18.16 -7.30 -1.25
N LEU A 26 18.30 -7.25 -2.59
CA LEU A 26 19.32 -8.04 -3.32
C LEU A 26 20.74 -7.74 -2.83
N ALA A 27 21.06 -6.47 -2.55
CA ALA A 27 22.37 -6.04 -2.07
C ALA A 27 22.68 -6.47 -0.61
N ASN A 28 21.64 -6.74 0.19
CA ASN A 28 21.80 -7.04 1.63
C ASN A 28 21.36 -8.45 2.04
N LEU A 29 21.08 -9.35 1.08
CA LEU A 29 20.76 -10.73 1.41
C LEU A 29 21.98 -11.42 2.05
N PRO A 30 21.82 -12.06 3.22
CA PRO A 30 22.89 -12.83 3.85
C PRO A 30 23.41 -13.95 2.97
N LEU A 31 24.69 -14.31 3.11
CA LEU A 31 25.40 -15.34 2.29
C LEU A 31 24.73 -16.73 2.26
N ARG A 32 23.89 -17.05 3.24
CA ARG A 32 23.10 -18.29 3.27
C ARG A 32 22.02 -18.35 2.19
N TYR A 33 21.65 -17.20 1.60
CA TYR A 33 20.68 -17.10 0.52
C TYR A 33 21.39 -16.96 -0.84
N ARG A 34 20.85 -17.64 -1.84
CA ARG A 34 21.19 -17.42 -3.25
C ARG A 34 20.11 -16.55 -3.87
N PRO A 35 20.41 -15.27 -4.21
CA PRO A 35 19.41 -14.39 -4.78
C PRO A 35 18.98 -14.82 -6.18
N VAL A 36 17.69 -14.70 -6.46
CA VAL A 36 17.08 -14.83 -7.80
C VAL A 36 16.33 -13.53 -8.06
N ASP A 37 16.86 -12.68 -8.92
CA ASP A 37 16.29 -11.38 -9.26
C ASP A 37 15.19 -11.54 -10.32
N ILE A 38 13.97 -11.19 -9.96
CA ILE A 38 12.80 -11.26 -10.86
C ILE A 38 12.24 -9.85 -11.03
N LEU A 39 12.39 -9.34 -12.25
CA LEU A 39 11.77 -8.09 -12.68
C LEU A 39 10.39 -8.37 -13.28
N ILE A 40 9.37 -7.74 -12.73
CA ILE A 40 8.04 -7.69 -13.34
C ILE A 40 7.91 -6.32 -14.02
N SER A 41 7.76 -6.31 -15.32
CA SER A 41 7.60 -5.07 -16.09
C SER A 41 6.22 -4.44 -15.87
N ARG A 42 6.05 -3.18 -16.30
CA ARG A 42 4.78 -2.43 -16.15
C ARG A 42 3.58 -3.10 -16.84
N ASN A 43 3.83 -3.85 -17.92
CA ASN A 43 2.81 -4.64 -18.61
C ASN A 43 2.54 -6.01 -17.99
N GLY A 44 3.16 -6.32 -16.83
CA GLY A 44 2.97 -7.57 -16.11
C GLY A 44 3.83 -8.75 -16.59
N ALA A 45 4.75 -8.56 -17.55
CA ALA A 45 5.64 -9.62 -17.98
C ALA A 45 6.78 -9.86 -16.97
N TRP A 46 7.10 -11.13 -16.71
CA TRP A 46 8.10 -11.56 -15.74
C TRP A 46 9.41 -11.91 -16.42
N HIS A 47 10.52 -11.45 -15.84
CA HIS A 47 11.86 -11.65 -16.39
C HIS A 47 12.84 -12.11 -15.31
N GLU A 48 13.62 -13.13 -15.62
CA GLU A 48 14.81 -13.53 -14.85
C GLU A 48 16.05 -13.25 -15.69
N ASN A 49 16.98 -12.45 -15.19
CA ASN A 49 18.19 -11.99 -15.90
C ASN A 49 17.87 -11.38 -17.29
N GLY A 50 16.80 -10.62 -17.39
CA GLY A 50 16.36 -10.00 -18.64
C GLY A 50 15.61 -10.89 -19.62
N LEU A 51 15.51 -12.21 -19.35
CA LEU A 51 14.81 -13.16 -20.21
C LEU A 51 13.39 -13.41 -19.69
N PRO A 52 12.37 -13.45 -20.57
CA PRO A 52 11.00 -13.78 -20.19
C PRO A 52 10.91 -15.16 -19.53
N LYS A 53 10.20 -15.25 -18.42
CA LYS A 53 10.00 -16.51 -17.69
C LYS A 53 8.64 -16.51 -17.00
N THR A 54 7.92 -17.64 -17.08
CA THR A 54 6.60 -17.73 -16.45
C THR A 54 6.70 -17.84 -14.93
N PRO A 55 5.72 -17.30 -14.17
CA PRO A 55 5.69 -17.44 -12.71
C PRO A 55 5.85 -18.87 -12.20
N GLU A 56 5.20 -19.84 -12.87
CA GLU A 56 5.30 -21.26 -12.51
C GLU A 56 6.74 -21.77 -12.54
N LYS A 57 7.49 -21.45 -13.61
CA LYS A 57 8.89 -21.87 -13.75
C LYS A 57 9.77 -21.23 -12.69
N ILE A 58 9.47 -19.98 -12.32
CA ILE A 58 10.18 -19.25 -11.27
C ILE A 58 9.90 -19.91 -9.92
N PHE A 59 8.64 -20.04 -9.53
CA PHE A 59 8.26 -20.53 -8.22
C PHE A 59 8.67 -21.99 -7.95
N ARG A 60 8.71 -22.84 -8.99
CA ARG A 60 9.27 -24.21 -8.88
C ARG A 60 10.78 -24.25 -8.65
N SER A 61 11.47 -23.16 -8.92
CA SER A 61 12.94 -23.09 -8.85
C SER A 61 13.48 -22.38 -7.62
N VAL A 62 12.62 -21.92 -6.70
CA VAL A 62 13.00 -21.14 -5.53
C VAL A 62 12.39 -21.68 -4.25
N ASP A 63 13.01 -21.42 -3.11
CA ASP A 63 12.55 -21.91 -1.81
C ASP A 63 11.66 -20.90 -1.09
N VAL A 64 11.89 -19.60 -1.35
CA VAL A 64 11.18 -18.48 -0.72
C VAL A 64 11.15 -17.27 -1.64
N VAL A 65 10.10 -16.50 -1.55
CA VAL A 65 9.93 -15.22 -2.28
C VAL A 65 9.97 -14.06 -1.30
N PHE A 66 10.85 -13.11 -1.56
CA PHE A 66 10.77 -11.78 -0.97
C PHE A 66 9.92 -10.89 -1.90
N ASN A 67 8.75 -10.51 -1.42
CA ASN A 67 7.85 -9.62 -2.15
C ASN A 67 8.28 -8.17 -1.91
N ALA A 68 9.02 -7.58 -2.86
CA ALA A 68 9.41 -6.18 -2.86
C ALA A 68 8.51 -5.32 -3.78
N LEU A 69 7.37 -5.86 -4.20
CA LEU A 69 6.36 -5.10 -4.95
C LEU A 69 5.61 -4.16 -4.02
N HIS A 70 5.14 -3.04 -4.57
CA HIS A 70 4.33 -2.05 -3.86
C HIS A 70 3.02 -1.76 -4.58
N GLY A 71 1.99 -1.40 -3.81
CA GLY A 71 0.68 -1.02 -4.33
C GLY A 71 -0.09 -2.17 -4.96
N GLN A 72 -0.87 -1.81 -5.99
CA GLN A 72 -1.71 -2.76 -6.72
C GLN A 72 -0.89 -3.92 -7.30
N PHE A 73 -1.44 -5.12 -7.34
CA PHE A 73 -0.80 -6.38 -7.67
C PHE A 73 0.13 -6.90 -6.56
N GLY A 74 0.99 -6.04 -5.99
CA GLY A 74 1.98 -6.42 -4.98
C GLY A 74 1.42 -6.58 -3.57
N GLU A 75 0.45 -5.74 -3.20
CA GLU A 75 -0.08 -5.63 -1.84
C GLU A 75 -1.59 -5.86 -1.74
N ASP A 76 -2.28 -6.14 -2.85
CA ASP A 76 -3.73 -6.30 -2.91
C ASP A 76 -4.23 -7.76 -2.87
N GLY A 77 -3.33 -8.71 -2.63
CA GLY A 77 -3.66 -10.14 -2.61
C GLY A 77 -3.48 -10.85 -3.94
N THR A 78 -3.22 -10.13 -5.05
CA THR A 78 -3.12 -10.72 -6.40
C THR A 78 -1.87 -11.58 -6.54
N VAL A 79 -0.68 -11.05 -6.26
CA VAL A 79 0.56 -11.83 -6.31
C VAL A 79 0.60 -12.90 -5.23
N GLN A 80 0.01 -12.65 -4.05
CA GLN A 80 -0.13 -13.61 -2.97
C GLN A 80 -0.96 -14.83 -3.43
N ALA A 81 -2.09 -14.60 -4.11
CA ALA A 81 -2.89 -15.69 -4.68
C ALA A 81 -2.12 -16.55 -5.68
N LEU A 82 -1.24 -15.91 -6.46
CA LEU A 82 -0.38 -16.62 -7.40
C LEU A 82 0.66 -17.47 -6.68
N MET A 83 1.31 -16.91 -5.63
CA MET A 83 2.28 -17.65 -4.80
C MET A 83 1.62 -18.79 -4.02
N ASP A 84 0.42 -18.58 -3.47
CA ASP A 84 -0.37 -19.61 -2.77
C ASP A 84 -0.70 -20.79 -3.69
N ARG A 85 -1.11 -20.52 -4.94
CA ARG A 85 -1.39 -21.56 -5.96
C ARG A 85 -0.18 -22.46 -6.23
N HIS A 86 1.03 -21.90 -6.15
CA HIS A 86 2.28 -22.61 -6.38
C HIS A 86 2.93 -23.11 -5.08
N HIS A 87 2.26 -22.97 -3.93
CA HIS A 87 2.74 -23.40 -2.62
C HIS A 87 4.15 -22.89 -2.27
N VAL A 88 4.54 -21.72 -2.79
CA VAL A 88 5.82 -21.09 -2.47
C VAL A 88 5.67 -20.20 -1.24
N ARG A 89 6.64 -20.26 -0.34
CA ARG A 89 6.69 -19.38 0.84
C ARG A 89 7.07 -17.96 0.43
N TYR A 90 6.48 -16.96 1.07
CA TYR A 90 6.77 -15.56 0.78
C TYR A 90 6.73 -14.68 2.02
N THR A 91 7.37 -13.49 1.94
CA THR A 91 7.34 -12.47 2.97
C THR A 91 6.07 -11.61 2.87
N GLY A 92 5.60 -11.11 4.02
CA GLY A 92 4.44 -10.23 4.10
C GLY A 92 3.14 -10.97 4.39
N SER A 93 2.05 -10.24 4.37
CA SER A 93 0.71 -10.75 4.67
C SER A 93 0.19 -11.67 3.56
N GLY A 94 -0.63 -12.65 3.94
CA GLY A 94 -1.28 -13.54 2.98
C GLY A 94 -2.34 -12.85 2.12
N ARG A 95 -2.91 -13.59 1.16
CA ARG A 95 -3.87 -13.08 0.18
C ARG A 95 -5.04 -12.29 0.78
N VAL A 96 -5.77 -12.88 1.74
CA VAL A 96 -6.99 -12.28 2.28
C VAL A 96 -6.68 -11.02 3.11
N PRO A 97 -5.73 -11.00 4.06
CA PRO A 97 -5.40 -9.78 4.78
C PRO A 97 -4.82 -8.69 3.87
N SER A 98 -4.04 -9.02 2.84
CA SER A 98 -3.56 -8.05 1.84
C SER A 98 -4.70 -7.40 1.08
N ALA A 99 -5.62 -8.19 0.53
CA ALA A 99 -6.80 -7.68 -0.18
C ALA A 99 -7.68 -6.79 0.71
N LEU A 100 -7.88 -7.20 1.97
CA LEU A 100 -8.65 -6.42 2.93
C LEU A 100 -7.96 -5.10 3.30
N ALA A 101 -6.66 -5.14 3.59
CA ALA A 101 -5.90 -3.97 4.01
C ALA A 101 -5.78 -2.92 2.89
N MET A 102 -5.68 -3.34 1.63
CA MET A 102 -5.67 -2.44 0.48
C MET A 102 -6.97 -1.64 0.37
N GLN A 103 -8.12 -2.22 0.74
CA GLN A 103 -9.43 -1.58 0.75
C GLN A 103 -9.64 -0.81 2.07
N LYS A 104 -9.23 0.47 2.11
CA LYS A 104 -9.23 1.28 3.35
C LYS A 104 -10.57 1.32 4.07
N HIS A 105 -11.70 1.34 3.36
CA HIS A 105 -13.03 1.33 3.97
C HIS A 105 -13.28 0.01 4.73
N LEU A 106 -12.88 -1.14 4.15
CA LEU A 106 -13.03 -2.45 4.79
C LEU A 106 -12.05 -2.64 5.96
N ALA A 107 -10.78 -2.21 5.78
CA ALA A 107 -9.78 -2.24 6.84
C ALA A 107 -10.23 -1.46 8.08
N ARG A 108 -10.81 -0.27 7.87
CA ARG A 108 -11.34 0.60 8.94
C ARG A 108 -12.48 -0.06 9.72
N GLU A 109 -13.40 -0.73 9.04
CA GLU A 109 -14.46 -1.48 9.71
C GLU A 109 -13.89 -2.55 10.64
N ARG A 110 -12.81 -3.24 10.22
CA ARG A 110 -12.11 -4.22 11.07
C ARG A 110 -11.44 -3.56 12.26
N PHE A 111 -10.76 -2.43 12.05
CA PHE A 111 -10.13 -1.67 13.14
C PHE A 111 -11.16 -1.16 14.14
N ALA A 112 -12.25 -0.58 13.68
CA ALA A 112 -13.34 -0.12 14.55
C ALA A 112 -13.96 -1.27 15.38
N LYS A 113 -14.21 -2.44 14.75
CA LYS A 113 -14.70 -3.64 15.45
C LYS A 113 -13.69 -4.18 16.47
N ALA A 114 -12.40 -3.93 16.29
CA ALA A 114 -11.35 -4.28 17.24
C ALA A 114 -11.13 -3.20 18.34
N GLY A 115 -11.97 -2.17 18.39
CA GLY A 115 -11.88 -1.09 19.37
C GLY A 115 -10.79 -0.04 19.05
N ILE A 116 -10.20 -0.08 17.86
CA ILE A 116 -9.20 0.91 17.42
C ILE A 116 -9.94 2.14 16.89
N ALA A 117 -9.58 3.32 17.39
CA ALA A 117 -10.12 4.58 16.91
C ALA A 117 -9.79 4.79 15.42
N VAL A 118 -10.81 5.16 14.64
CA VAL A 118 -10.67 5.48 13.22
C VAL A 118 -11.31 6.85 12.95
N PRO A 119 -10.81 7.64 11.98
CA PRO A 119 -11.41 8.93 11.65
C PRO A 119 -12.88 8.77 11.21
N ARG A 120 -13.74 9.73 11.50
CA ARG A 120 -15.09 9.76 10.93
C ARG A 120 -15.00 9.87 9.41
N THR A 121 -15.81 9.09 8.69
CA THR A 121 -15.67 8.93 7.25
C THR A 121 -17.01 8.83 6.55
N ILE A 122 -17.08 9.45 5.39
CA ILE A 122 -18.11 9.23 4.38
C ILE A 122 -17.50 8.40 3.26
N VAL A 123 -18.10 7.25 2.96
CA VAL A 123 -17.75 6.45 1.79
C VAL A 123 -18.59 6.93 0.61
N VAL A 124 -17.94 7.21 -0.50
CA VAL A 124 -18.54 7.69 -1.74
C VAL A 124 -18.32 6.64 -2.82
N HIS A 125 -19.40 6.08 -3.34
CA HIS A 125 -19.35 5.06 -4.40
C HIS A 125 -19.27 5.69 -5.79
N GLY A 126 -18.74 4.95 -6.77
CA GLY A 126 -18.45 5.47 -8.11
C GLY A 126 -19.66 5.99 -8.90
N ASN A 127 -20.85 5.45 -8.62
CA ASN A 127 -22.11 5.86 -9.24
C ASN A 127 -22.83 7.04 -8.53
N GLU A 128 -22.30 7.49 -7.40
CA GLU A 128 -22.90 8.57 -6.61
C GLU A 128 -22.51 9.94 -7.21
N ASN A 129 -23.43 10.91 -7.20
CA ASN A 129 -23.12 12.27 -7.66
C ASN A 129 -22.13 12.94 -6.68
N ALA A 130 -21.05 13.52 -7.22
CA ALA A 130 -19.98 14.10 -6.41
C ALA A 130 -20.44 15.31 -5.57
N GLU A 131 -21.39 16.11 -6.09
CA GLU A 131 -21.93 17.25 -5.34
C GLU A 131 -22.85 16.81 -4.19
N GLU A 132 -23.64 15.76 -4.41
CA GLU A 132 -24.47 15.17 -3.35
C GLU A 132 -23.62 14.55 -2.25
N ALA A 133 -22.56 13.83 -2.63
CA ALA A 133 -21.58 13.30 -1.70
C ALA A 133 -20.88 14.40 -0.90
N ALA A 134 -20.48 15.50 -1.57
CA ALA A 134 -19.90 16.66 -0.92
C ALA A 134 -20.87 17.32 0.07
N ARG A 135 -22.13 17.52 -0.30
CA ARG A 135 -23.17 18.06 0.62
C ARG A 135 -23.37 17.16 1.83
N ARG A 136 -23.38 15.82 1.63
CA ARG A 136 -23.48 14.84 2.72
C ARG A 136 -22.26 14.95 3.66
N ALA A 137 -21.06 15.06 3.11
CA ALA A 137 -19.83 15.20 3.89
C ALA A 137 -19.81 16.48 4.72
N VAL A 138 -20.19 17.63 4.13
CA VAL A 138 -20.27 18.93 4.83
C VAL A 138 -21.25 18.89 6.01
N ARG A 139 -22.39 18.15 5.87
CA ARG A 139 -23.35 18.03 6.98
C ARG A 139 -22.87 17.11 8.11
N SER A 140 -21.97 16.18 7.83
CA SER A 140 -21.59 15.12 8.76
C SER A 140 -20.20 15.29 9.36
N LEU A 141 -19.32 16.01 8.68
CA LEU A 141 -17.92 16.20 9.04
C LEU A 141 -17.54 17.68 9.03
N HIS A 142 -16.60 18.07 9.90
CA HIS A 142 -16.06 19.42 9.93
C HIS A 142 -14.79 19.56 9.07
N PRO A 143 -14.56 20.74 8.45
CA PRO A 143 -13.31 20.99 7.73
C PRO A 143 -12.11 21.09 8.68
N PRO A 144 -10.89 20.87 8.20
CA PRO A 144 -10.57 20.40 6.85
C PRO A 144 -10.88 18.92 6.67
N TRP A 145 -11.19 18.53 5.43
CA TRP A 145 -11.42 17.11 5.06
C TRP A 145 -10.22 16.53 4.36
N ILE A 146 -10.03 15.23 4.50
CA ILE A 146 -9.14 14.41 3.68
C ILE A 146 -9.97 13.65 2.67
N VAL A 147 -9.68 13.85 1.39
CA VAL A 147 -10.29 13.11 0.28
C VAL A 147 -9.25 12.19 -0.30
N LYS A 148 -9.56 10.90 -0.45
CA LYS A 148 -8.62 9.90 -0.98
C LYS A 148 -9.34 8.70 -1.60
N PRO A 149 -8.74 8.03 -2.60
CA PRO A 149 -9.23 6.74 -3.10
C PRO A 149 -9.15 5.67 -2.02
N ALA A 150 -10.11 4.75 -2.00
CA ALA A 150 -10.16 3.65 -1.01
C ALA A 150 -9.04 2.61 -1.24
N ALA A 151 -8.63 2.39 -2.48
CA ALA A 151 -7.73 1.30 -2.87
C ALA A 151 -6.38 1.76 -3.49
N ALA A 152 -6.04 3.04 -3.46
CA ALA A 152 -4.75 3.52 -3.94
C ALA A 152 -3.69 3.49 -2.84
N GLY A 153 -2.46 3.09 -3.19
CA GLY A 153 -1.28 3.15 -2.32
C GLY A 153 -0.63 4.54 -2.34
N SER A 154 0.40 4.71 -1.50
CA SER A 154 1.35 5.83 -1.50
C SER A 154 0.77 7.24 -1.62
N SER A 155 -0.38 7.50 -1.02
CA SER A 155 -1.06 8.80 -1.03
C SER A 155 -1.43 9.32 -2.44
N VAL A 156 -1.54 8.45 -3.44
CA VAL A 156 -2.02 8.82 -4.77
C VAL A 156 -3.48 9.25 -4.67
N GLY A 157 -3.82 10.41 -5.26
CA GLY A 157 -5.17 10.98 -5.22
C GLY A 157 -5.62 11.51 -3.86
N LEU A 158 -4.69 11.69 -2.90
CA LEU A 158 -4.98 12.26 -1.58
C LEU A 158 -4.97 13.79 -1.64
N ALA A 159 -6.01 14.41 -1.09
CA ALA A 159 -6.13 15.86 -0.97
C ALA A 159 -6.67 16.29 0.39
N LYS A 160 -6.16 17.42 0.92
CA LYS A 160 -6.70 18.11 2.10
C LYS A 160 -7.52 19.31 1.64
N ILE A 161 -8.78 19.34 1.99
CA ILE A 161 -9.77 20.31 1.52
C ILE A 161 -10.26 21.14 2.70
N GLY A 162 -10.04 22.46 2.64
CA GLY A 162 -10.49 23.40 3.68
C GLY A 162 -11.83 24.05 3.37
N MET A 163 -12.24 24.09 2.09
CA MET A 163 -13.44 24.83 1.66
C MET A 163 -14.49 23.89 1.06
N PRO A 164 -15.77 24.01 1.49
CA PRO A 164 -16.85 23.16 0.97
C PRO A 164 -16.98 23.20 -0.56
N SER A 165 -16.75 24.33 -1.19
CA SER A 165 -16.85 24.51 -2.64
C SER A 165 -15.86 23.66 -3.45
N ALA A 166 -14.73 23.28 -2.86
CA ALA A 166 -13.71 22.47 -3.53
C ALA A 166 -13.95 20.95 -3.36
N LEU A 167 -14.87 20.56 -2.48
CA LEU A 167 -15.00 19.16 -2.07
C LEU A 167 -15.52 18.26 -3.20
N ALA A 168 -16.49 18.71 -3.98
CA ALA A 168 -17.02 17.92 -5.11
C ALA A 168 -15.95 17.65 -6.18
N ASN A 169 -15.16 18.66 -6.51
CA ASN A 169 -14.05 18.51 -7.45
C ASN A 169 -12.97 17.55 -6.92
N ALA A 170 -12.64 17.64 -5.64
CA ALA A 170 -11.68 16.72 -5.02
C ALA A 170 -12.17 15.27 -5.04
N ILE A 171 -13.47 15.03 -4.82
CA ILE A 171 -14.09 13.70 -4.95
C ILE A 171 -13.99 13.21 -6.40
N ALA A 172 -14.29 14.06 -7.38
CA ALA A 172 -14.18 13.70 -8.80
C ALA A 172 -12.74 13.33 -9.19
N THR A 173 -11.76 14.12 -8.79
CA THR A 173 -10.33 13.84 -9.02
C THR A 173 -9.88 12.54 -8.35
N ALA A 174 -10.28 12.29 -7.11
CA ALA A 174 -9.93 11.06 -6.42
C ALA A 174 -10.51 9.80 -7.09
N ARG A 175 -11.65 9.91 -7.79
CA ARG A 175 -12.26 8.83 -8.58
C ARG A 175 -11.43 8.39 -9.79
N GLU A 176 -10.58 9.25 -10.32
CA GLU A 176 -9.65 8.88 -11.39
C GLU A 176 -8.68 7.75 -10.96
N HIS A 177 -8.52 7.58 -9.64
CA HIS A 177 -7.64 6.59 -9.03
C HIS A 177 -8.39 5.42 -8.36
N GLY A 178 -9.71 5.37 -8.44
CA GLY A 178 -10.50 4.27 -7.87
C GLY A 178 -11.99 4.60 -7.74
N SER A 179 -12.84 3.59 -7.91
CA SER A 179 -14.30 3.74 -7.91
C SER A 179 -14.91 4.10 -6.54
N ILE A 180 -14.17 3.87 -5.46
CA ILE A 180 -14.61 4.22 -4.11
C ILE A 180 -13.68 5.31 -3.56
N VAL A 181 -14.26 6.40 -3.08
CA VAL A 181 -13.55 7.53 -2.47
C VAL A 181 -13.96 7.66 -1.01
N LEU A 182 -13.02 7.99 -0.16
CA LEU A 182 -13.22 8.31 1.24
C LEU A 182 -13.12 9.83 1.46
N VAL A 183 -14.09 10.39 2.12
CA VAL A 183 -14.03 11.75 2.68
C VAL A 183 -13.97 11.61 4.20
N GLU A 184 -12.87 12.03 4.81
CA GLU A 184 -12.59 11.83 6.22
C GLU A 184 -12.39 13.16 6.94
N GLU A 185 -12.67 13.19 8.24
CA GLU A 185 -12.18 14.29 9.08
C GLU A 185 -10.64 14.30 9.09
N TYR A 186 -10.05 15.47 9.09
CA TYR A 186 -8.61 15.61 9.25
C TYR A 186 -8.25 15.53 10.73
N ILE A 187 -7.45 14.53 11.07
CA ILE A 187 -6.90 14.39 12.43
C ILE A 187 -5.51 15.00 12.46
N ARG A 188 -5.35 16.01 13.31
CA ARG A 188 -4.03 16.57 13.59
C ARG A 188 -3.32 15.71 14.62
N GLY A 189 -2.07 15.33 14.35
CA GLY A 189 -1.30 14.49 15.25
C GLY A 189 0.06 14.10 14.67
N ARG A 190 0.77 13.25 15.39
CA ARG A 190 2.03 12.64 14.95
C ARG A 190 1.71 11.45 14.03
N GLU A 191 2.47 11.32 12.95
CA GLU A 191 2.37 10.17 12.07
C GLU A 191 3.39 9.10 12.49
N LEU A 192 2.91 7.90 12.77
CA LEU A 192 3.74 6.77 13.22
C LEU A 192 3.53 5.58 12.29
N THR A 193 4.58 4.79 12.10
CA THR A 193 4.52 3.47 11.50
C THR A 193 5.14 2.44 12.43
N CYS A 194 4.63 1.20 12.36
CA CYS A 194 5.12 0.10 13.18
C CYS A 194 5.12 -1.19 12.36
N GLY A 195 6.27 -1.81 12.20
CA GLY A 195 6.39 -3.13 11.60
C GLY A 195 5.96 -4.22 12.57
N VAL A 196 5.37 -5.29 12.05
CA VAL A 196 5.00 -6.47 12.84
C VAL A 196 5.65 -7.70 12.21
N LEU A 197 6.33 -8.50 13.04
CA LEU A 197 6.91 -9.78 12.65
C LEU A 197 6.05 -10.91 13.24
N GLU A 198 5.78 -11.92 12.41
CA GLU A 198 5.12 -13.13 12.88
C GLU A 198 6.16 -14.17 13.32
N GLN A 199 5.81 -14.96 14.34
CA GLN A 199 6.64 -16.06 14.83
C GLN A 199 8.08 -15.62 15.23
N PHE A 200 8.23 -14.44 15.78
CA PHE A 200 9.52 -13.90 16.20
C PHE A 200 9.61 -13.84 17.73
N ARG A 201 10.76 -14.29 18.31
CA ARG A 201 11.01 -14.31 19.77
C ARG A 201 9.94 -15.03 20.58
N ASN A 202 9.41 -16.13 20.07
CA ASN A 202 8.30 -16.91 20.66
C ASN A 202 6.96 -16.17 20.78
N GLU A 203 6.84 -15.00 20.13
CA GLU A 203 5.61 -14.25 20.03
C GLU A 203 4.91 -14.56 18.69
N ARG A 204 3.59 -14.76 18.76
CA ARG A 204 2.80 -14.94 17.53
C ARG A 204 2.85 -13.71 16.65
N HIS A 205 2.81 -12.53 17.24
CA HIS A 205 2.92 -11.23 16.60
C HIS A 205 3.83 -10.34 17.46
N TYR A 206 4.97 -9.98 16.92
CA TYR A 206 5.96 -9.14 17.58
C TYR A 206 5.97 -7.75 16.92
N ALA A 207 5.56 -6.73 17.68
CA ALA A 207 5.60 -5.35 17.20
C ALA A 207 7.02 -4.79 17.34
N LEU A 208 7.56 -4.27 16.25
CA LEU A 208 8.82 -3.52 16.27
C LEU A 208 8.63 -2.13 16.91
N PRO A 209 9.69 -1.47 17.35
CA PRO A 209 9.59 -0.08 17.80
C PRO A 209 8.89 0.80 16.76
N ALA A 210 7.96 1.62 17.21
CA ALA A 210 7.28 2.57 16.33
C ALA A 210 8.26 3.65 15.83
N VAL A 211 8.15 4.01 14.56
CA VAL A 211 8.95 5.05 13.92
C VAL A 211 8.06 6.23 13.62
N GLU A 212 8.45 7.41 14.05
CA GLU A 212 7.76 8.67 13.73
C GLU A 212 8.22 9.19 12.36
N ILE A 213 7.23 9.57 11.55
CA ILE A 213 7.45 10.19 10.25
C ILE A 213 7.34 11.70 10.44
N VAL A 214 8.46 12.41 10.33
CA VAL A 214 8.50 13.87 10.51
C VAL A 214 8.71 14.56 9.16
N PRO A 215 7.66 15.15 8.56
CA PRO A 215 7.82 15.93 7.34
C PRO A 215 8.68 17.17 7.61
N LYS A 216 9.56 17.56 6.68
CA LYS A 216 10.35 18.80 6.79
C LYS A 216 9.47 20.06 6.83
N ASN A 217 8.31 20.03 6.20
CA ASN A 217 7.29 21.06 6.32
C ASN A 217 6.07 20.50 7.08
N PRO A 218 5.86 20.90 8.35
CA PRO A 218 4.77 20.39 9.19
C PRO A 218 3.35 20.73 8.67
N GLU A 219 3.23 21.76 7.82
CA GLU A 219 1.95 22.17 7.23
C GLU A 219 1.59 21.35 5.98
N ARG A 220 2.57 20.64 5.40
CA ARG A 220 2.38 19.83 4.22
C ARG A 220 1.90 18.44 4.61
N LEU A 221 0.90 17.92 3.89
CA LEU A 221 0.54 16.52 3.98
C LEU A 221 1.72 15.63 3.56
N PHE A 222 1.82 14.47 4.17
CA PHE A 222 2.72 13.42 3.74
C PHE A 222 2.16 12.75 2.47
N ASP A 223 2.11 13.53 1.39
CA ASP A 223 1.64 13.13 0.07
C ASP A 223 2.69 12.30 -0.70
N PHE A 224 2.34 11.87 -1.91
CA PHE A 224 3.23 11.07 -2.76
C PHE A 224 4.59 11.76 -2.98
N SER A 225 4.61 13.06 -3.27
CA SER A 225 5.87 13.75 -3.51
C SER A 225 6.70 13.90 -2.24
N ALA A 226 6.09 14.12 -1.08
CA ALA A 226 6.79 14.19 0.20
C ALA A 226 7.43 12.84 0.60
N LYS A 227 6.85 11.71 0.16
CA LYS A 227 7.40 10.37 0.44
C LYS A 227 8.68 10.06 -0.34
N TYR A 228 8.80 10.58 -1.56
CA TYR A 228 9.86 10.17 -2.49
C TYR A 228 10.79 11.29 -2.95
N ASP A 229 10.62 12.54 -2.47
CA ASP A 229 11.49 13.67 -2.79
C ASP A 229 12.81 13.70 -1.97
N GLY A 230 13.03 12.70 -1.10
CA GLY A 230 14.20 12.61 -0.23
C GLY A 230 14.26 13.68 0.88
N LYS A 231 13.16 14.42 1.11
CA LYS A 231 13.08 15.54 2.05
C LYS A 231 12.38 15.19 3.37
N THR A 232 12.05 13.94 3.59
CA THR A 232 11.47 13.43 4.86
C THR A 232 12.54 12.67 5.64
N ARG A 233 12.58 12.82 6.96
CA ARG A 233 13.44 12.08 7.89
C ARG A 233 12.62 11.08 8.68
#